data_c60770fc76960bac3bdb1dd4d9c2e0dd
#
_entry.id   c60770fc76960bac3bdb1dd4d9c2e0dd
#
_cell.length_a   1.000
_cell.length_b   1.000
_cell.length_c   1.000
_cell.angle_alpha   90.00
_cell.angle_beta   90.00
_cell.angle_gamma   90.00
#
_symmetry.space_group_name_H-M   'P 1'
#
loop_
_entity.id
_entity.type
_entity.pdbx_description
1 polymer ?
#
loop_
_entity_poly.entity_id
_entity_poly.type
_entity_poly.pdbx_seq_one_letter_code
_entity_poly.pdbx_strand_id
1 'polypeptide(L)'
;MKPILLFSALCCLAASGASAQNTGAVAPNTGTSAQNTWHGYARYDFVLDEATGSITPFTAPAGERDGVGDPAKGQRRCVLVMPKQAAPGNPWSWQGCYWNHQPQTEIELLHRGFCIAYISASATLPPDKNWETWYAFLTDKYKLSPYPAFVGMSRGGIFAYQWATTHPDAVSCIYADNPAISPESLAKLDQLASRDVPLLNVCGSIDPLLGYHTLAIESIYRQLGGRITVMIKEGYGHHPHSLRDATPLADWIEQNWKTVHRFRTQDIRASAVPPAGYQPPRDSLLASLMPTLAQGRWTHTYYYGNQSNYTWFPSEGTYITCRGPWFTGCYDRYQLNLTGIDGAVTVTVPVTPAPGKPWVLRVGFSGADAYVDLALLAKGYAIVTGPSSYNSDSLSLKDWDAVYGMLVQDGFSSKPVLEGSGGAGGQAYGWAIANPEKVACIYVENPFLRNTFSPAKPLDNLAPLARAHVPILHLCGSLEPTLADQTRVAEKRYQQLGGSMKVIVLEGKGHEGPGAGEIKPVVSFIDASTGH
;
A
#
# COMPACT_ATOMS: atom_id res chain seq x y z
N MET A 1 65.56 -1.13 4.77
CA MET A 1 65.87 -2.28 5.63
C MET A 1 64.70 -3.26 5.52
N LYS A 2 65.03 -4.52 5.43
CA LYS A 2 64.22 -5.65 4.88
C LYS A 2 62.93 -5.93 5.66
N PRO A 3 61.90 -6.54 5.00
CA PRO A 3 60.64 -6.98 5.58
C PRO A 3 60.78 -8.36 6.24
N ILE A 4 60.01 -8.57 7.26
CA ILE A 4 59.86 -9.84 7.95
C ILE A 4 58.62 -10.57 7.39
N LEU A 5 58.82 -11.73 6.82
CA LEU A 5 57.81 -12.71 6.40
C LEU A 5 57.30 -13.44 7.65
N LEU A 6 55.97 -13.53 7.84
CA LEU A 6 55.36 -14.48 8.73
C LEU A 6 54.60 -15.55 7.94
N PHE A 7 55.02 -16.77 8.08
CA PHE A 7 54.37 -17.99 7.60
C PHE A 7 53.08 -18.28 8.42
N SER A 8 51.96 -18.41 7.76
CA SER A 8 50.76 -18.96 8.34
C SER A 8 50.62 -20.45 7.96
N ALA A 9 50.59 -21.29 8.95
CA ALA A 9 50.36 -22.70 8.81
C ALA A 9 48.94 -23.04 8.42
N LEU A 10 48.81 -23.82 7.35
CA LEU A 10 47.56 -24.37 6.83
C LEU A 10 47.17 -25.58 7.66
N CYS A 11 46.15 -25.48 8.54
CA CYS A 11 45.50 -26.65 9.14
C CYS A 11 44.39 -27.13 8.20
N CYS A 12 44.65 -28.23 7.49
CA CYS A 12 43.62 -29.01 6.80
C CYS A 12 42.77 -29.74 7.84
N LEU A 13 41.57 -29.26 8.12
CA LEU A 13 40.52 -30.06 8.73
C LEU A 13 39.70 -30.68 7.61
N ALA A 14 39.81 -31.99 7.44
CA ALA A 14 38.96 -32.79 6.59
C ALA A 14 37.54 -32.77 7.18
N ALA A 15 36.66 -31.96 6.63
CA ALA A 15 35.23 -32.05 6.86
C ALA A 15 34.71 -33.23 6.01
N SER A 16 34.32 -34.31 6.69
CA SER A 16 33.54 -35.40 6.12
C SER A 16 32.24 -34.81 5.56
N GLY A 17 32.17 -34.74 4.23
CA GLY A 17 30.98 -34.29 3.51
C GLY A 17 29.83 -35.29 3.72
N ALA A 18 28.91 -34.96 4.61
CA ALA A 18 27.56 -35.44 4.47
C ALA A 18 26.96 -34.70 3.24
N SER A 19 26.88 -35.41 2.13
CA SER A 19 26.12 -34.95 0.96
C SER A 19 24.68 -34.81 1.41
N ALA A 20 24.25 -33.56 1.64
CA ALA A 20 22.83 -33.25 1.65
C ALA A 20 22.30 -33.69 0.29
N GLN A 21 21.58 -34.80 0.28
CA GLN A 21 20.81 -35.20 -0.89
C GLN A 21 19.89 -34.01 -1.24
N ASN A 22 20.21 -33.39 -2.33
CA ASN A 22 19.40 -32.34 -2.95
C ASN A 22 18.12 -33.04 -3.45
N THR A 23 17.16 -33.23 -2.56
CA THR A 23 15.81 -33.62 -2.94
C THR A 23 15.17 -32.39 -3.58
N GLY A 24 15.65 -32.05 -4.77
CA GLY A 24 14.93 -31.18 -5.66
C GLY A 24 13.51 -31.73 -5.77
N ALA A 25 12.51 -30.94 -5.34
CA ALA A 25 11.13 -31.33 -5.48
C ALA A 25 10.89 -31.60 -6.97
N VAL A 26 10.88 -32.86 -7.33
CA VAL A 26 10.49 -33.32 -8.66
C VAL A 26 9.03 -32.90 -8.79
N ALA A 27 8.69 -32.17 -9.85
CA ALA A 27 7.30 -31.90 -10.20
C ALA A 27 6.53 -33.22 -10.04
N PRO A 28 5.47 -33.29 -9.24
CA PRO A 28 4.81 -34.54 -8.94
C PRO A 28 4.41 -35.20 -10.27
N ASN A 29 4.83 -36.44 -10.48
CA ASN A 29 4.46 -37.20 -11.66
C ASN A 29 2.96 -37.50 -11.58
N THR A 30 2.15 -36.55 -12.08
CA THR A 30 0.68 -36.59 -11.95
C THR A 30 0.02 -37.52 -12.94
N GLY A 31 0.80 -38.16 -13.84
CA GLY A 31 0.26 -38.93 -14.94
C GLY A 31 -0.53 -38.11 -15.98
N THR A 32 -0.59 -36.79 -15.80
CA THR A 32 -1.25 -35.84 -16.71
C THR A 32 -0.16 -34.94 -17.30
N SER A 33 0.02 -34.96 -18.61
CA SER A 33 0.90 -33.99 -19.29
C SER A 33 0.32 -32.59 -19.17
N ALA A 34 1.17 -31.58 -19.06
CA ALA A 34 0.73 -30.18 -19.12
C ALA A 34 -0.04 -29.96 -20.41
N GLN A 35 -1.26 -29.46 -20.29
CA GLN A 35 -2.15 -29.26 -21.43
C GLN A 35 -1.87 -27.96 -22.17
N ASN A 36 -1.28 -26.97 -21.46
CA ASN A 36 -1.06 -25.63 -21.96
C ASN A 36 0.09 -24.95 -21.21
N THR A 37 0.40 -23.72 -21.60
CA THR A 37 1.34 -22.86 -20.88
C THR A 37 0.66 -21.55 -20.50
N TRP A 38 1.10 -20.98 -19.37
CA TRP A 38 0.69 -19.66 -18.93
C TRP A 38 1.95 -18.87 -18.53
N HIS A 39 2.23 -17.78 -19.23
CA HIS A 39 3.46 -17.00 -19.08
C HIS A 39 4.76 -17.84 -19.08
N GLY A 40 4.78 -18.90 -19.93
CA GLY A 40 5.93 -19.80 -20.04
C GLY A 40 6.07 -20.84 -18.94
N TYR A 41 5.04 -21.03 -18.12
CA TYR A 41 4.92 -22.06 -17.09
C TYR A 41 3.91 -23.13 -17.47
N ALA A 42 4.18 -24.37 -17.01
CA ALA A 42 3.28 -25.51 -17.25
C ALA A 42 1.94 -25.29 -16.56
N ARG A 43 0.86 -25.40 -17.32
CA ARG A 43 -0.48 -25.19 -16.86
C ARG A 43 -1.35 -26.43 -17.04
N TYR A 44 -2.18 -26.67 -16.05
CA TYR A 44 -3.15 -27.77 -15.99
C TYR A 44 -4.53 -27.17 -15.73
N ASP A 45 -5.46 -27.49 -16.62
CA ASP A 45 -6.87 -27.09 -16.52
C ASP A 45 -7.74 -28.27 -16.14
N PHE A 46 -8.70 -28.00 -15.26
CA PHE A 46 -9.66 -28.99 -14.79
C PHE A 46 -11.06 -28.40 -14.73
N VAL A 47 -12.03 -29.31 -14.82
CA VAL A 47 -13.42 -29.05 -14.46
C VAL A 47 -13.75 -29.85 -13.20
N LEU A 48 -14.31 -29.17 -12.21
CA LEU A 48 -14.90 -29.77 -11.03
C LEU A 48 -16.43 -29.76 -11.19
N ASP A 49 -17.04 -30.93 -11.15
CA ASP A 49 -18.49 -31.09 -11.16
C ASP A 49 -19.04 -30.83 -9.76
N GLU A 50 -19.93 -29.84 -9.63
CA GLU A 50 -20.44 -29.38 -8.34
C GLU A 50 -21.32 -30.41 -7.61
N ALA A 51 -21.97 -31.30 -8.36
CA ALA A 51 -22.88 -32.30 -7.80
C ALA A 51 -22.10 -33.51 -7.24
N THR A 52 -21.11 -33.97 -8.00
CA THR A 52 -20.37 -35.20 -7.68
C THR A 52 -19.03 -34.92 -6.98
N GLY A 53 -18.48 -33.72 -7.12
CA GLY A 53 -17.14 -33.36 -6.68
C GLY A 53 -16.03 -33.98 -7.54
N SER A 54 -16.36 -34.57 -8.68
CA SER A 54 -15.35 -35.17 -9.56
C SER A 54 -14.54 -34.06 -10.26
N ILE A 55 -13.21 -34.29 -10.34
CA ILE A 55 -12.29 -33.36 -11.01
C ILE A 55 -11.68 -34.07 -12.21
N THR A 56 -11.92 -33.55 -13.39
CA THR A 56 -11.46 -34.10 -14.67
C THR A 56 -10.62 -33.09 -15.44
N PRO A 57 -9.64 -33.54 -16.25
CA PRO A 57 -8.90 -32.65 -17.13
C PRO A 57 -9.83 -31.91 -18.09
N PHE A 58 -9.49 -30.65 -18.33
CA PHE A 58 -10.25 -29.75 -19.20
C PHE A 58 -9.34 -29.07 -20.21
N THR A 59 -9.77 -28.91 -21.45
CA THR A 59 -9.02 -28.13 -22.43
C THR A 59 -9.64 -26.74 -22.51
N ALA A 60 -8.92 -25.75 -21.98
CA ALA A 60 -9.37 -24.38 -22.04
C ALA A 60 -9.36 -23.86 -23.50
N PRO A 61 -10.35 -23.08 -23.91
CA PRO A 61 -10.33 -22.42 -25.21
C PRO A 61 -9.18 -21.40 -25.28
N ALA A 62 -8.69 -21.16 -26.51
CA ALA A 62 -7.69 -20.12 -26.73
C ALA A 62 -8.28 -18.72 -26.44
N GLY A 63 -7.45 -17.80 -25.96
CA GLY A 63 -7.85 -16.41 -25.75
C GLY A 63 -8.49 -16.12 -24.39
N GLU A 64 -7.87 -16.59 -23.34
CA GLU A 64 -8.35 -16.49 -21.97
C GLU A 64 -8.50 -15.10 -21.43
N ARG A 65 -9.73 -14.78 -21.09
CA ARG A 65 -10.11 -13.73 -20.16
C ARG A 65 -10.81 -14.35 -18.97
N ASP A 66 -10.91 -13.61 -17.90
CA ASP A 66 -11.83 -13.91 -16.82
C ASP A 66 -13.26 -14.10 -17.40
N GLY A 67 -13.87 -15.23 -17.12
CA GLY A 67 -15.18 -15.60 -17.67
C GLY A 67 -15.18 -16.21 -19.07
N VAL A 68 -14.09 -16.19 -19.82
CA VAL A 68 -14.00 -16.87 -21.11
C VAL A 68 -13.63 -18.34 -20.89
N GLY A 69 -14.48 -19.24 -21.37
CA GLY A 69 -14.28 -20.68 -21.21
C GLY A 69 -14.66 -21.19 -19.82
N ASP A 70 -15.52 -20.48 -19.09
CA ASP A 70 -16.16 -21.02 -17.90
C ASP A 70 -16.95 -22.28 -18.30
N PRO A 71 -16.86 -23.33 -17.48
CA PRO A 71 -17.58 -24.56 -17.76
C PRO A 71 -19.08 -24.37 -17.66
N ALA A 72 -19.83 -25.38 -18.11
CA ALA A 72 -21.28 -25.39 -18.05
C ALA A 72 -21.80 -25.13 -16.63
N LYS A 73 -23.04 -24.68 -16.51
CA LYS A 73 -23.71 -24.51 -15.21
C LYS A 73 -23.62 -25.81 -14.39
N GLY A 74 -23.24 -25.68 -13.11
CA GLY A 74 -23.02 -26.83 -12.24
C GLY A 74 -21.58 -27.35 -12.29
N GLN A 75 -20.69 -26.65 -12.94
CA GLN A 75 -19.27 -26.97 -13.03
C GLN A 75 -18.41 -25.78 -12.62
N ARG A 76 -17.21 -26.05 -12.11
CA ARG A 76 -16.20 -25.06 -11.77
C ARG A 76 -14.97 -25.25 -12.63
N ARG A 77 -14.44 -24.15 -13.11
CA ARG A 77 -13.12 -24.14 -13.69
C ARG A 77 -12.08 -24.11 -12.59
N CYS A 78 -11.11 -25.02 -12.68
CA CYS A 78 -9.97 -25.07 -11.79
C CYS A 78 -8.68 -25.02 -12.62
N VAL A 79 -7.72 -24.24 -12.20
CA VAL A 79 -6.43 -24.08 -12.90
C VAL A 79 -5.31 -24.29 -11.89
N LEU A 80 -4.28 -25.02 -12.29
CA LEU A 80 -3.03 -25.16 -11.57
C LEU A 80 -1.88 -24.79 -12.50
N VAL A 81 -1.05 -23.84 -12.10
CA VAL A 81 0.19 -23.48 -12.79
C VAL A 81 1.37 -23.88 -11.92
N MET A 82 2.29 -24.60 -12.53
CA MET A 82 3.48 -25.12 -11.83
C MET A 82 4.69 -24.24 -12.13
N PRO A 83 5.52 -23.92 -11.12
CA PRO A 83 6.79 -23.24 -11.33
C PRO A 83 7.76 -24.15 -12.10
N LYS A 84 8.79 -23.57 -12.71
CA LYS A 84 9.86 -24.34 -13.37
C LYS A 84 10.61 -25.23 -12.37
N GLN A 85 10.75 -24.74 -11.15
CA GLN A 85 11.33 -25.46 -10.02
C GLN A 85 10.52 -25.11 -8.77
N ALA A 86 9.88 -26.09 -8.16
CA ALA A 86 9.12 -25.87 -6.93
C ALA A 86 10.07 -25.55 -5.75
N ALA A 87 9.71 -24.60 -4.94
CA ALA A 87 10.41 -24.32 -3.70
C ALA A 87 10.16 -25.44 -2.66
N PRO A 88 11.09 -25.68 -1.72
CA PRO A 88 10.91 -26.68 -0.67
C PRO A 88 9.60 -26.50 0.09
N GLY A 89 8.87 -27.60 0.29
CA GLY A 89 7.56 -27.60 0.94
C GLY A 89 6.38 -27.35 0.01
N ASN A 90 6.63 -27.24 -1.31
CA ASN A 90 5.61 -27.07 -2.35
C ASN A 90 4.62 -25.94 -2.03
N PRO A 91 5.11 -24.68 -1.84
CA PRO A 91 4.26 -23.54 -1.57
C PRO A 91 3.32 -23.26 -2.75
N TRP A 92 2.19 -22.65 -2.44
CA TRP A 92 1.24 -22.24 -3.47
C TRP A 92 0.38 -21.08 -3.01
N SER A 93 -0.08 -20.30 -3.99
CA SER A 93 -1.10 -19.29 -3.78
C SER A 93 -2.44 -19.74 -4.34
N TRP A 94 -3.51 -19.27 -3.71
CA TRP A 94 -4.87 -19.65 -4.06
C TRP A 94 -5.72 -18.42 -4.36
N GLN A 95 -6.25 -18.39 -5.57
CA GLN A 95 -7.10 -17.30 -6.05
C GLN A 95 -8.49 -17.82 -6.41
N GLY A 96 -9.51 -17.05 -6.04
CA GLY A 96 -10.87 -17.17 -6.55
C GLY A 96 -11.25 -15.89 -7.28
N CYS A 97 -11.99 -15.95 -8.37
CA CYS A 97 -12.32 -14.83 -9.26
C CYS A 97 -11.13 -14.26 -10.04
N TYR A 98 -11.43 -13.64 -11.16
CA TYR A 98 -10.53 -12.80 -11.95
C TYR A 98 -9.24 -13.50 -12.42
N TRP A 99 -9.38 -14.72 -12.96
CA TRP A 99 -8.27 -15.42 -13.57
C TRP A 99 -7.54 -14.56 -14.60
N ASN A 100 -6.21 -14.54 -14.53
CA ASN A 100 -5.34 -13.81 -15.46
C ASN A 100 -5.55 -12.26 -15.47
N HIS A 101 -6.16 -11.71 -14.42
CA HIS A 101 -6.34 -10.27 -14.31
C HIS A 101 -5.21 -9.66 -13.46
N GLN A 102 -4.30 -8.94 -14.11
CA GLN A 102 -3.16 -8.28 -13.46
C GLN A 102 -2.33 -9.22 -12.53
N PRO A 103 -1.85 -10.35 -13.07
CA PRO A 103 -1.25 -11.42 -12.28
C PRO A 103 0.24 -11.23 -12.00
N GLN A 104 0.71 -9.99 -11.80
CA GLN A 104 2.12 -9.68 -11.56
C GLN A 104 2.63 -10.42 -10.31
N THR A 105 1.83 -10.44 -9.26
CA THR A 105 2.17 -11.14 -8.00
C THR A 105 2.29 -12.64 -8.22
N GLU A 106 1.36 -13.25 -8.94
CA GLU A 106 1.36 -14.68 -9.22
C GLU A 106 2.56 -15.09 -10.08
N ILE A 107 2.91 -14.27 -11.07
CA ILE A 107 4.10 -14.53 -11.90
C ILE A 107 5.37 -14.44 -11.08
N GLU A 108 5.48 -13.44 -10.21
CA GLU A 108 6.63 -13.32 -9.32
C GLU A 108 6.70 -14.48 -8.33
N LEU A 109 5.58 -14.97 -7.82
CA LEU A 109 5.52 -16.17 -7.00
C LEU A 109 5.96 -17.43 -7.75
N LEU A 110 5.58 -17.58 -9.03
CA LEU A 110 6.09 -18.68 -9.88
C LEU A 110 7.60 -18.64 -10.06
N HIS A 111 8.20 -17.45 -10.23
CA HIS A 111 9.65 -17.29 -10.25
C HIS A 111 10.33 -17.78 -8.97
N ARG A 112 9.63 -17.67 -7.83
CA ARG A 112 10.10 -18.11 -6.50
C ARG A 112 9.76 -19.54 -6.16
N GLY A 113 9.18 -20.29 -7.10
CA GLY A 113 8.87 -21.69 -6.93
C GLY A 113 7.53 -21.99 -6.25
N PHE A 114 6.62 -21.04 -6.17
CA PHE A 114 5.24 -21.26 -5.75
C PHE A 114 4.41 -21.79 -6.93
N CYS A 115 3.50 -22.72 -6.63
CA CYS A 115 2.42 -23.05 -7.55
C CYS A 115 1.30 -22.00 -7.45
N ILE A 116 0.56 -21.79 -8.54
CA ILE A 116 -0.60 -20.92 -8.55
C ILE A 116 -1.85 -21.77 -8.78
N ALA A 117 -2.82 -21.67 -7.90
CA ALA A 117 -4.09 -22.37 -8.02
C ALA A 117 -5.26 -21.38 -8.10
N TYR A 118 -6.24 -21.72 -8.91
CA TYR A 118 -7.44 -20.94 -9.13
C TYR A 118 -8.66 -21.86 -9.13
N ILE A 119 -9.77 -21.34 -8.61
CA ILE A 119 -11.10 -21.91 -8.77
C ILE A 119 -12.07 -20.79 -9.15
N SER A 120 -12.90 -21.01 -10.15
CA SER A 120 -13.91 -20.03 -10.56
C SER A 120 -14.96 -19.81 -9.48
N ALA A 121 -15.46 -18.58 -9.40
CA ALA A 121 -16.53 -18.21 -8.49
C ALA A 121 -17.82 -19.00 -8.81
N SER A 122 -18.62 -19.25 -7.77
CA SER A 122 -19.98 -19.74 -7.95
C SER A 122 -20.93 -18.61 -8.35
N ALA A 123 -22.11 -18.98 -8.84
CA ALA A 123 -23.21 -18.05 -9.00
C ALA A 123 -23.67 -17.46 -7.64
N THR A 124 -23.38 -18.16 -6.55
CA THR A 124 -23.61 -17.71 -5.17
C THR A 124 -22.26 -17.44 -4.51
N LEU A 125 -22.01 -16.21 -4.07
CA LEU A 125 -20.99 -15.89 -3.10
C LEU A 125 -21.42 -16.54 -1.78
N PRO A 126 -20.75 -17.44 -1.16
CA PRO A 126 -19.35 -17.53 -0.75
C PRO A 126 -18.65 -18.82 -1.22
N PRO A 127 -17.40 -19.10 -0.75
CA PRO A 127 -16.80 -20.41 -0.92
C PRO A 127 -17.72 -21.52 -0.40
N ASP A 128 -17.87 -22.55 -1.18
CA ASP A 128 -18.70 -23.71 -0.87
C ASP A 128 -17.85 -24.98 -0.74
N LYS A 129 -18.51 -26.15 -0.58
CA LYS A 129 -17.83 -27.45 -0.51
C LYS A 129 -16.88 -27.75 -1.69
N ASN A 130 -17.03 -27.07 -2.82
CA ASN A 130 -16.18 -27.30 -3.98
C ASN A 130 -14.77 -26.73 -3.78
N TRP A 131 -14.64 -25.71 -2.91
CA TRP A 131 -13.34 -25.22 -2.47
C TRP A 131 -12.60 -26.29 -1.65
N GLU A 132 -13.30 -26.99 -0.75
CA GLU A 132 -12.73 -28.11 0.02
C GLU A 132 -12.27 -29.24 -0.90
N THR A 133 -13.10 -29.58 -1.91
CA THR A 133 -12.79 -30.63 -2.90
C THR A 133 -11.54 -30.26 -3.70
N TRP A 134 -11.43 -29.00 -4.13
CA TRP A 134 -10.26 -28.51 -4.85
C TRP A 134 -9.01 -28.47 -3.96
N TYR A 135 -9.14 -28.00 -2.75
CA TYR A 135 -8.04 -28.01 -1.75
C TYR A 135 -7.51 -29.43 -1.53
N ALA A 136 -8.39 -30.38 -1.22
CA ALA A 136 -8.02 -31.79 -1.03
C ALA A 136 -7.34 -32.37 -2.26
N PHE A 137 -7.86 -32.09 -3.46
CA PHE A 137 -7.24 -32.54 -4.71
C PHE A 137 -5.80 -32.01 -4.86
N LEU A 138 -5.56 -30.75 -4.55
CA LEU A 138 -4.25 -30.12 -4.66
C LEU A 138 -3.26 -30.69 -3.61
N THR A 139 -3.70 -30.81 -2.39
CA THR A 139 -2.84 -31.32 -1.30
C THR A 139 -2.60 -32.82 -1.40
N ASP A 140 -3.60 -33.61 -1.78
CA ASP A 140 -3.49 -35.07 -1.85
C ASP A 140 -2.81 -35.55 -3.11
N LYS A 141 -3.23 -35.05 -4.28
CA LYS A 141 -2.70 -35.50 -5.56
C LYS A 141 -1.41 -34.80 -5.96
N TYR A 142 -1.35 -33.48 -5.79
CA TYR A 142 -0.18 -32.68 -6.18
C TYR A 142 0.81 -32.45 -5.05
N LYS A 143 0.49 -32.92 -3.84
CA LYS A 143 1.34 -32.78 -2.65
C LYS A 143 1.75 -31.33 -2.36
N LEU A 144 0.84 -30.39 -2.66
CA LEU A 144 1.05 -29.01 -2.31
C LEU A 144 0.97 -28.83 -0.79
N SER A 145 1.59 -27.77 -0.28
CA SER A 145 1.55 -27.42 1.15
C SER A 145 0.10 -27.40 1.68
N PRO A 146 -0.17 -27.91 2.89
CA PRO A 146 -1.49 -27.74 3.50
C PRO A 146 -1.78 -26.28 3.91
N TYR A 147 -0.84 -25.36 3.65
CA TYR A 147 -0.92 -23.95 4.05
C TYR A 147 -0.81 -23.02 2.84
N PRO A 148 -1.87 -22.84 2.03
CA PRO A 148 -1.88 -21.87 0.92
C PRO A 148 -1.70 -20.44 1.41
N ALA A 149 -1.12 -19.61 0.55
CA ALA A 149 -1.23 -18.17 0.63
C ALA A 149 -2.42 -17.73 -0.21
N PHE A 150 -3.38 -17.02 0.36
CA PHE A 150 -4.50 -16.49 -0.42
C PHE A 150 -4.10 -15.23 -1.17
N VAL A 151 -4.57 -15.12 -2.42
CA VAL A 151 -4.51 -13.91 -3.24
C VAL A 151 -5.94 -13.53 -3.62
N GLY A 152 -6.42 -12.40 -3.09
CA GLY A 152 -7.81 -11.98 -3.31
C GLY A 152 -7.90 -10.53 -3.77
N MET A 153 -8.32 -10.29 -5.03
CA MET A 153 -8.58 -8.94 -5.51
C MET A 153 -10.08 -8.66 -5.58
N SER A 154 -10.50 -7.47 -5.18
CA SER A 154 -11.91 -7.05 -5.21
C SER A 154 -12.83 -8.09 -4.54
N ARG A 155 -13.83 -8.63 -5.25
CA ARG A 155 -14.68 -9.73 -4.76
C ARG A 155 -13.90 -11.00 -4.41
N GLY A 156 -12.72 -11.20 -4.99
CA GLY A 156 -11.81 -12.29 -4.59
C GLY A 156 -11.39 -12.21 -3.12
N GLY A 157 -11.39 -11.02 -2.53
CA GLY A 157 -11.22 -10.82 -1.10
C GLY A 157 -12.31 -11.50 -0.26
N ILE A 158 -13.57 -11.46 -0.72
CA ILE A 158 -14.68 -12.16 -0.03
C ILE A 158 -14.38 -13.66 0.08
N PHE A 159 -13.95 -14.27 -1.02
CA PHE A 159 -13.62 -15.70 -1.04
C PHE A 159 -12.43 -16.03 -0.13
N ALA A 160 -11.35 -15.25 -0.24
CA ALA A 160 -10.13 -15.45 0.54
C ALA A 160 -10.42 -15.36 2.05
N TYR A 161 -11.04 -14.29 2.50
CA TYR A 161 -11.35 -14.10 3.91
C TYR A 161 -12.37 -15.10 4.44
N GLN A 162 -13.39 -15.43 3.66
CA GLN A 162 -14.44 -16.32 4.13
C GLN A 162 -13.95 -17.76 4.29
N TRP A 163 -13.20 -18.28 3.31
CA TRP A 163 -12.60 -19.61 3.46
C TRP A 163 -11.58 -19.62 4.60
N ALA A 164 -10.71 -18.62 4.67
CA ALA A 164 -9.69 -18.51 5.70
C ALA A 164 -10.27 -18.43 7.11
N THR A 165 -11.33 -17.66 7.34
CA THR A 165 -11.97 -17.56 8.67
C THR A 165 -12.68 -18.83 9.10
N THR A 166 -13.03 -19.72 8.17
CA THR A 166 -13.60 -21.06 8.47
C THR A 166 -12.52 -22.14 8.60
N HIS A 167 -11.33 -21.92 8.04
CA HIS A 167 -10.21 -22.86 8.04
C HIS A 167 -8.89 -22.19 8.48
N PRO A 168 -8.85 -21.50 9.61
CA PRO A 168 -7.71 -20.68 10.00
C PRO A 168 -6.43 -21.48 10.21
N ASP A 169 -6.55 -22.79 10.52
CA ASP A 169 -5.42 -23.69 10.66
C ASP A 169 -4.79 -24.13 9.33
N ALA A 170 -5.50 -23.96 8.22
CA ALA A 170 -5.07 -24.33 6.87
C ALA A 170 -4.65 -23.12 6.01
N VAL A 171 -4.30 -21.98 6.61
CA VAL A 171 -3.91 -20.76 5.90
C VAL A 171 -2.54 -20.31 6.35
N SER A 172 -1.66 -19.95 5.40
CA SER A 172 -0.37 -19.35 5.75
C SER A 172 -0.48 -17.83 5.92
N CYS A 173 -1.05 -17.16 4.95
CA CYS A 173 -1.24 -15.70 4.94
C CYS A 173 -2.33 -15.32 3.92
N ILE A 174 -2.80 -14.08 4.02
CA ILE A 174 -3.74 -13.50 3.05
C ILE A 174 -3.14 -12.23 2.50
N TYR A 175 -2.95 -12.17 1.19
CA TYR A 175 -2.76 -10.94 0.44
C TYR A 175 -4.09 -10.58 -0.25
N ALA A 176 -4.57 -9.37 -0.04
CA ALA A 176 -5.81 -8.89 -0.63
C ALA A 176 -5.63 -7.49 -1.23
N ASP A 177 -6.03 -7.33 -2.49
CA ASP A 177 -5.86 -6.09 -3.24
C ASP A 177 -7.20 -5.42 -3.53
N ASN A 178 -7.36 -4.20 -3.07
CA ASN A 178 -8.63 -3.48 -3.13
C ASN A 178 -9.81 -4.38 -2.67
N PRO A 179 -9.68 -5.09 -1.54
CA PRO A 179 -10.57 -6.19 -1.21
C PRO A 179 -11.97 -5.73 -0.81
N ALA A 180 -12.97 -6.48 -1.27
CA ALA A 180 -14.24 -6.54 -0.58
C ALA A 180 -14.17 -7.63 0.51
N ILE A 181 -14.86 -7.43 1.63
CA ILE A 181 -15.03 -8.42 2.69
C ILE A 181 -16.50 -8.49 3.09
N SER A 182 -16.98 -9.69 3.39
CA SER A 182 -18.35 -9.87 3.87
C SER A 182 -18.46 -9.51 5.36
N PRO A 183 -19.65 -9.08 5.82
CA PRO A 183 -19.90 -8.84 7.24
C PRO A 183 -19.61 -10.08 8.12
N GLU A 184 -19.91 -11.27 7.60
CA GLU A 184 -19.64 -12.53 8.30
C GLU A 184 -18.16 -12.77 8.52
N SER A 185 -17.33 -12.45 7.50
CA SER A 185 -15.88 -12.58 7.62
C SER A 185 -15.30 -11.53 8.55
N LEU A 186 -15.79 -10.28 8.51
CA LEU A 186 -15.40 -9.25 9.46
C LEU A 186 -15.67 -9.68 10.92
N ALA A 187 -16.82 -10.29 11.17
CA ALA A 187 -17.21 -10.78 12.50
C ALA A 187 -16.38 -11.98 12.97
N LYS A 188 -15.63 -12.65 12.08
CA LYS A 188 -14.83 -13.84 12.38
C LYS A 188 -13.31 -13.60 12.25
N LEU A 189 -12.85 -12.37 12.18
CA LEU A 189 -11.42 -12.07 12.12
C LEU A 189 -10.64 -12.55 13.35
N ASP A 190 -11.32 -12.75 14.50
CA ASP A 190 -10.77 -13.36 15.70
C ASP A 190 -10.23 -14.78 15.45
N GLN A 191 -10.86 -15.53 14.55
CA GLN A 191 -10.41 -16.88 14.17
C GLN A 191 -9.02 -16.84 13.52
N LEU A 192 -8.77 -15.84 12.65
CA LEU A 192 -7.47 -15.64 12.01
C LEU A 192 -6.44 -15.08 13.00
N ALA A 193 -6.84 -14.11 13.82
CA ALA A 193 -5.96 -13.49 14.82
C ALA A 193 -5.48 -14.52 15.86
N SER A 194 -6.37 -15.41 16.33
CA SER A 194 -6.03 -16.47 17.29
C SER A 194 -5.06 -17.52 16.73
N ARG A 195 -4.89 -17.58 15.42
CA ARG A 195 -3.94 -18.47 14.72
C ARG A 195 -2.74 -17.72 14.16
N ASP A 196 -2.60 -16.43 14.49
CA ASP A 196 -1.53 -15.56 14.04
C ASP A 196 -1.37 -15.55 12.51
N VAL A 197 -2.50 -15.59 11.77
CA VAL A 197 -2.51 -15.52 10.30
C VAL A 197 -2.15 -14.10 9.87
N PRO A 198 -1.03 -13.87 9.17
CA PRO A 198 -0.68 -12.53 8.73
C PRO A 198 -1.56 -12.06 7.56
N LEU A 199 -1.96 -10.79 7.60
CA LEU A 199 -2.73 -10.14 6.55
C LEU A 199 -1.92 -9.05 5.86
N LEU A 200 -2.04 -8.95 4.54
CA LEU A 200 -1.56 -7.84 3.73
C LEU A 200 -2.72 -7.32 2.88
N ASN A 201 -3.15 -6.11 3.13
CA ASN A 201 -4.12 -5.43 2.28
C ASN A 201 -3.43 -4.32 1.48
N VAL A 202 -3.63 -4.31 0.18
CA VAL A 202 -3.21 -3.23 -0.71
C VAL A 202 -4.45 -2.52 -1.22
N CYS A 203 -4.48 -1.19 -1.21
CA CYS A 203 -5.69 -0.45 -1.61
C CYS A 203 -5.32 0.91 -2.20
N GLY A 204 -6.11 1.37 -3.16
CA GLY A 204 -5.99 2.74 -3.66
C GLY A 204 -6.45 3.76 -2.62
N SER A 205 -5.79 4.92 -2.54
CA SER A 205 -6.14 5.96 -1.56
C SER A 205 -7.51 6.60 -1.83
N ILE A 206 -8.00 6.52 -3.07
CA ILE A 206 -9.33 7.00 -3.49
C ILE A 206 -10.27 5.85 -3.88
N ASP A 207 -9.95 4.61 -3.48
CA ASP A 207 -10.85 3.48 -3.66
C ASP A 207 -12.05 3.60 -2.69
N PRO A 208 -13.30 3.49 -3.18
CA PRO A 208 -14.48 3.46 -2.32
C PRO A 208 -14.45 2.37 -1.24
N LEU A 209 -13.71 1.27 -1.48
CA LEU A 209 -13.59 0.16 -0.53
C LEU A 209 -12.54 0.42 0.58
N LEU A 210 -11.72 1.47 0.47
CA LEU A 210 -10.67 1.74 1.44
C LEU A 210 -11.20 1.83 2.86
N GLY A 211 -12.17 2.71 3.10
CA GLY A 211 -12.70 2.97 4.45
C GLY A 211 -13.46 1.78 5.05
N TYR A 212 -14.39 1.22 4.27
CA TYR A 212 -15.36 0.22 4.76
C TYR A 212 -14.81 -1.21 4.79
N HIS A 213 -13.74 -1.49 4.06
CA HIS A 213 -13.14 -2.82 3.97
C HIS A 213 -11.71 -2.81 4.48
N THR A 214 -10.76 -2.20 3.76
CA THR A 214 -9.33 -2.25 4.11
C THR A 214 -9.02 -1.69 5.50
N LEU A 215 -9.47 -0.46 5.80
CA LEU A 215 -9.22 0.17 7.10
C LEU A 215 -10.07 -0.43 8.22
N ALA A 216 -11.28 -0.94 7.90
CA ALA A 216 -12.10 -1.65 8.87
C ALA A 216 -11.44 -2.99 9.28
N ILE A 217 -10.93 -3.78 8.30
CA ILE A 217 -10.16 -4.99 8.59
C ILE A 217 -8.96 -4.63 9.46
N GLU A 218 -8.19 -3.62 9.09
CA GLU A 218 -7.00 -3.20 9.83
C GLU A 218 -7.34 -2.87 11.27
N SER A 219 -8.33 -2.00 11.49
CA SER A 219 -8.74 -1.58 12.82
C SER A 219 -9.18 -2.75 13.71
N ILE A 220 -10.05 -3.62 13.19
CA ILE A 220 -10.54 -4.78 13.93
C ILE A 220 -9.41 -5.77 14.19
N TYR A 221 -8.63 -6.09 13.17
CA TYR A 221 -7.59 -7.12 13.28
C TYR A 221 -6.50 -6.75 14.27
N ARG A 222 -6.10 -5.47 14.31
CA ARG A 222 -5.15 -4.96 15.30
C ARG A 222 -5.71 -4.98 16.72
N GLN A 223 -6.99 -4.65 16.90
CA GLN A 223 -7.64 -4.74 18.21
C GLN A 223 -7.69 -6.18 18.73
N LEU A 224 -7.76 -7.15 17.83
CA LEU A 224 -7.71 -8.58 18.15
C LEU A 224 -6.26 -9.10 18.38
N GLY A 225 -5.26 -8.24 18.27
CA GLY A 225 -3.85 -8.62 18.38
C GLY A 225 -3.26 -9.27 17.13
N GLY A 226 -3.99 -9.26 16.01
CA GLY A 226 -3.55 -9.83 14.74
C GLY A 226 -2.53 -8.97 14.02
N ARG A 227 -1.72 -9.60 13.17
CA ARG A 227 -0.69 -8.94 12.35
C ARG A 227 -1.25 -8.56 11.00
N ILE A 228 -1.31 -7.27 10.71
CA ILE A 228 -1.73 -6.75 9.42
C ILE A 228 -0.79 -5.66 8.91
N THR A 229 -0.46 -5.74 7.63
CA THR A 229 0.21 -4.70 6.86
C THR A 229 -0.80 -4.12 5.88
N VAL A 230 -0.85 -2.80 5.77
CA VAL A 230 -1.66 -2.12 4.76
C VAL A 230 -0.74 -1.27 3.89
N MET A 231 -0.84 -1.46 2.58
CA MET A 231 -0.13 -0.65 1.59
C MET A 231 -1.15 0.21 0.83
N ILE A 232 -0.93 1.50 0.80
CA ILE A 232 -1.78 2.43 0.07
C ILE A 232 -1.13 2.82 -1.26
N LYS A 233 -1.86 2.62 -2.34
CA LYS A 233 -1.49 3.11 -3.68
C LYS A 233 -1.99 4.54 -3.79
N GLU A 234 -1.10 5.51 -3.58
CA GLU A 234 -1.47 6.92 -3.50
C GLU A 234 -1.95 7.44 -4.85
N GLY A 235 -3.10 8.13 -4.85
CA GLY A 235 -3.74 8.67 -6.06
C GLY A 235 -4.51 7.65 -6.90
N TYR A 236 -4.62 6.38 -6.47
CA TYR A 236 -5.34 5.33 -7.20
C TYR A 236 -6.69 4.99 -6.58
N GLY A 237 -7.64 4.66 -7.45
CA GLY A 237 -8.95 4.10 -7.08
C GLY A 237 -8.93 2.59 -6.99
N HIS A 238 -10.03 1.97 -7.44
CA HIS A 238 -10.20 0.50 -7.41
C HIS A 238 -9.24 -0.25 -8.35
N HIS A 239 -8.76 0.39 -9.37
CA HIS A 239 -7.79 -0.13 -10.33
C HIS A 239 -6.58 0.80 -10.41
N PRO A 240 -5.41 0.27 -10.76
CA PRO A 240 -5.11 -1.13 -11.03
C PRO A 240 -4.95 -1.96 -9.76
N HIS A 241 -5.16 -3.28 -9.87
CA HIS A 241 -4.79 -4.25 -8.84
C HIS A 241 -3.29 -4.56 -8.89
N SER A 242 -2.78 -5.20 -7.83
CA SER A 242 -1.36 -5.48 -7.63
C SER A 242 -0.51 -4.22 -7.56
N LEU A 243 0.78 -4.43 -7.50
CA LEU A 243 1.78 -3.40 -7.73
C LEU A 243 2.40 -3.65 -9.10
N ARG A 244 2.91 -2.60 -9.69
CA ARG A 244 3.61 -2.68 -10.97
C ARG A 244 4.91 -3.48 -10.87
N ASP A 245 5.68 -3.29 -9.78
CA ASP A 245 6.69 -4.21 -9.30
C ASP A 245 6.09 -5.01 -8.16
N ALA A 246 5.79 -6.27 -8.40
CA ALA A 246 5.18 -7.15 -7.42
C ALA A 246 6.18 -7.74 -6.42
N THR A 247 7.47 -7.44 -6.56
CA THR A 247 8.54 -7.94 -5.68
C THR A 247 8.20 -7.80 -4.20
N PRO A 248 7.74 -6.61 -3.69
CA PRO A 248 7.43 -6.47 -2.27
C PRO A 248 6.27 -7.33 -1.80
N LEU A 249 5.28 -7.56 -2.66
CA LEU A 249 4.13 -8.42 -2.35
C LEU A 249 4.57 -9.87 -2.26
N ALA A 250 5.36 -10.32 -3.24
CA ALA A 250 5.90 -11.67 -3.26
C ALA A 250 6.90 -11.90 -2.12
N ASP A 251 7.74 -10.92 -1.77
CA ASP A 251 8.63 -10.97 -0.58
C ASP A 251 7.83 -11.17 0.69
N TRP A 252 6.76 -10.39 0.86
CA TRP A 252 5.89 -10.48 2.02
C TRP A 252 5.20 -11.85 2.10
N ILE A 253 4.64 -12.35 0.99
CA ILE A 253 3.97 -13.65 0.91
C ILE A 253 4.97 -14.77 1.21
N GLU A 254 6.11 -14.78 0.55
CA GLU A 254 7.15 -15.82 0.72
C GLU A 254 7.66 -15.87 2.15
N GLN A 255 7.96 -14.74 2.76
CA GLN A 255 8.44 -14.67 4.14
C GLN A 255 7.40 -15.19 5.14
N ASN A 256 6.15 -14.78 4.99
CA ASN A 256 5.08 -15.19 5.89
C ASN A 256 4.72 -16.67 5.69
N TRP A 257 4.67 -17.16 4.45
CA TRP A 257 4.47 -18.57 4.14
C TRP A 257 5.58 -19.43 4.75
N LYS A 258 6.86 -19.09 4.56
CA LYS A 258 8.01 -19.82 5.13
C LYS A 258 7.93 -19.90 6.66
N THR A 259 7.56 -18.79 7.29
CA THR A 259 7.42 -18.73 8.75
C THR A 259 6.33 -19.66 9.24
N VAL A 260 5.12 -19.55 8.68
CA VAL A 260 3.98 -20.37 9.09
C VAL A 260 4.20 -21.85 8.76
N HIS A 261 4.71 -22.15 7.56
CA HIS A 261 5.02 -23.52 7.15
C HIS A 261 6.00 -24.19 8.12
N ARG A 262 7.12 -23.52 8.44
CA ARG A 262 8.10 -24.02 9.40
C ARG A 262 7.51 -24.26 10.78
N PHE A 263 6.69 -23.35 11.26
CA PHE A 263 6.03 -23.45 12.56
C PHE A 263 5.11 -24.66 12.64
N ARG A 264 4.20 -24.80 11.67
CA ARG A 264 3.17 -25.83 11.70
C ARG A 264 3.68 -27.22 11.35
N THR A 265 4.71 -27.32 10.51
CA THR A 265 5.30 -28.62 10.13
C THR A 265 6.30 -29.17 11.14
N GLN A 266 6.83 -28.33 12.04
CA GLN A 266 7.78 -28.76 13.07
C GLN A 266 7.12 -29.10 14.42
N ASP A 267 5.79 -29.32 14.46
CA ASP A 267 5.00 -29.55 15.69
C ASP A 267 5.22 -28.49 16.79
N ILE A 268 5.74 -27.34 16.43
CA ILE A 268 5.78 -26.19 17.31
C ILE A 268 4.34 -25.72 17.43
N ARG A 269 3.64 -26.16 18.47
CA ARG A 269 2.31 -25.66 18.78
C ARG A 269 2.38 -24.15 18.68
N ALA A 270 1.50 -23.57 17.86
CA ALA A 270 1.32 -22.14 17.76
C ALA A 270 0.97 -21.61 19.16
N SER A 271 1.99 -21.38 19.98
CA SER A 271 1.83 -20.56 21.15
C SER A 271 1.71 -19.13 20.64
N ALA A 272 0.87 -18.33 21.25
CA ALA A 272 0.73 -16.91 20.95
C ALA A 272 2.03 -16.09 21.16
N VAL A 273 3.16 -16.79 21.30
CA VAL A 273 4.50 -16.21 21.44
C VAL A 273 5.11 -16.13 20.04
N PRO A 274 5.39 -14.95 19.52
CA PRO A 274 6.10 -14.78 18.26
C PRO A 274 7.40 -15.58 18.27
N PRO A 275 7.85 -16.10 17.11
CA PRO A 275 9.13 -16.80 17.00
C PRO A 275 10.28 -15.96 17.55
N ALA A 276 11.27 -16.63 18.17
CA ALA A 276 12.51 -15.96 18.53
C ALA A 276 13.14 -15.35 17.26
N GLY A 277 13.29 -14.03 17.25
CA GLY A 277 13.73 -13.27 16.08
C GLY A 277 12.59 -12.62 15.27
N TYR A 278 11.33 -12.81 15.65
CA TYR A 278 10.24 -11.98 15.12
C TYR A 278 10.48 -10.53 15.49
N GLN A 279 10.68 -9.71 14.49
CA GLN A 279 10.67 -8.25 14.64
C GLN A 279 9.23 -7.82 14.41
N PRO A 280 8.56 -7.23 15.41
CA PRO A 280 7.27 -6.61 15.15
C PRO A 280 7.45 -5.57 14.05
N PRO A 281 6.47 -5.42 13.13
CA PRO A 281 6.56 -4.39 12.12
C PRO A 281 6.74 -3.06 12.83
N ARG A 282 7.73 -2.32 12.44
CA ARG A 282 8.23 -0.97 12.75
C ARG A 282 7.48 -0.06 13.76
N ASP A 283 6.72 -0.61 14.70
CA ASP A 283 6.17 0.15 15.82
C ASP A 283 7.29 0.87 16.59
N SER A 284 8.51 0.28 16.54
CA SER A 284 9.72 0.90 17.04
C SER A 284 10.09 2.21 16.31
N LEU A 285 9.77 2.34 15.03
CA LEU A 285 10.04 3.58 14.28
C LEU A 285 9.08 4.69 14.73
N LEU A 286 7.78 4.38 14.88
CA LEU A 286 6.82 5.35 15.41
C LEU A 286 7.21 5.79 16.82
N ALA A 287 7.52 4.85 17.72
CA ALA A 287 7.94 5.14 19.09
C ALA A 287 9.21 5.99 19.15
N SER A 288 10.14 5.79 18.21
CA SER A 288 11.37 6.59 18.14
C SER A 288 11.16 7.98 17.53
N LEU A 289 10.23 8.11 16.59
CA LEU A 289 9.96 9.37 15.89
C LEU A 289 8.93 10.23 16.62
N MET A 290 7.93 9.61 17.23
CA MET A 290 6.76 10.26 17.81
C MET A 290 6.34 9.54 19.10
N PRO A 291 7.09 9.65 20.19
CA PRO A 291 6.81 8.91 21.42
C PRO A 291 5.44 9.22 22.02
N THR A 292 4.95 10.44 21.87
CA THR A 292 3.61 10.83 22.35
C THR A 292 2.50 10.15 21.53
N LEU A 293 2.70 9.98 20.23
CA LEU A 293 1.75 9.32 19.33
C LEU A 293 1.73 7.81 19.50
N ALA A 294 2.87 7.20 19.85
CA ALA A 294 2.96 5.77 20.08
C ALA A 294 2.08 5.26 21.24
N GLN A 295 1.63 6.14 22.12
CA GLN A 295 0.72 5.82 23.23
C GLN A 295 -0.76 5.91 22.85
N GLY A 296 -1.10 6.44 21.66
CA GLY A 296 -2.46 6.62 21.18
C GLY A 296 -3.02 5.39 20.44
N ARG A 297 -4.33 5.45 20.14
CA ARG A 297 -4.94 4.50 19.19
C ARG A 297 -4.62 4.98 17.78
N TRP A 298 -3.85 4.20 17.06
CA TRP A 298 -3.44 4.49 15.68
C TRP A 298 -3.43 3.22 14.85
N THR A 299 -3.56 3.36 13.54
CA THR A 299 -3.42 2.28 12.58
C THR A 299 -2.17 2.51 11.75
N HIS A 300 -1.48 1.44 11.42
CA HIS A 300 -0.23 1.48 10.70
C HIS A 300 -0.45 1.11 9.23
N THR A 301 0.01 1.97 8.33
CA THR A 301 -0.16 1.79 6.90
C THR A 301 1.14 2.12 6.19
N TYR A 302 1.60 1.22 5.34
CA TYR A 302 2.77 1.47 4.50
C TYR A 302 2.32 2.12 3.19
N TYR A 303 2.93 3.26 2.87
CA TYR A 303 2.81 3.86 1.55
C TYR A 303 3.81 3.22 0.59
N TYR A 304 3.30 2.72 -0.49
CA TYR A 304 4.12 2.36 -1.63
C TYR A 304 4.11 3.50 -2.62
N GLY A 305 5.29 3.97 -3.03
CA GLY A 305 5.47 5.18 -3.83
C GLY A 305 4.63 5.23 -5.10
N ASN A 306 4.47 6.41 -5.63
CA ASN A 306 3.61 6.70 -6.76
C ASN A 306 3.89 5.83 -7.98
N GLN A 307 2.84 5.22 -8.52
CA GLN A 307 2.85 4.41 -9.73
C GLN A 307 2.40 5.21 -10.97
N SER A 308 2.65 6.52 -10.99
CA SER A 308 2.18 7.45 -12.03
C SER A 308 2.56 7.08 -13.46
N ASN A 309 3.64 6.32 -13.63
CA ASN A 309 4.00 5.78 -14.94
C ASN A 309 3.19 4.53 -15.31
N TYR A 310 2.11 4.28 -14.60
CA TYR A 310 1.25 3.15 -14.83
C TYR A 310 0.46 3.38 -16.10
N THR A 311 0.87 2.74 -17.17
CA THR A 311 0.06 2.62 -18.37
C THR A 311 -0.78 1.36 -18.21
N TRP A 312 -2.08 1.51 -18.17
CA TRP A 312 -3.02 0.43 -18.25
C TRP A 312 -2.99 -0.16 -19.66
N PHE A 313 -2.67 -1.43 -19.79
CA PHE A 313 -2.88 -2.17 -21.02
C PHE A 313 -4.03 -3.15 -20.79
N PRO A 314 -5.20 -2.89 -21.36
CA PRO A 314 -6.36 -3.78 -21.24
C PRO A 314 -6.20 -5.09 -22.00
N SER A 315 -5.14 -5.24 -22.80
CA SER A 315 -4.92 -6.41 -23.62
C SER A 315 -3.91 -7.38 -23.01
N GLU A 316 -4.41 -8.54 -22.65
CA GLU A 316 -3.71 -9.82 -22.71
C GLU A 316 -2.29 -9.86 -22.15
N GLY A 317 -2.18 -9.89 -20.83
CA GLY A 317 -0.94 -10.36 -20.19
C GLY A 317 0.31 -9.50 -20.42
N THR A 318 0.15 -8.29 -20.88
CA THR A 318 1.27 -7.36 -21.05
C THR A 318 1.55 -6.69 -19.72
N TYR A 319 2.66 -7.08 -19.09
CA TYR A 319 3.09 -6.53 -17.82
C TYR A 319 3.86 -5.26 -18.03
N ILE A 320 3.55 -4.33 -17.20
CA ILE A 320 4.32 -3.14 -17.09
C ILE A 320 5.37 -3.40 -16.03
N THR A 321 6.59 -3.58 -16.44
CA THR A 321 7.72 -3.51 -15.51
C THR A 321 7.98 -2.06 -15.19
N CYS A 322 7.86 -1.69 -13.92
CA CYS A 322 8.22 -0.38 -13.45
C CYS A 322 9.60 -0.34 -12.90
N ARG A 323 10.43 0.39 -13.53
CA ARG A 323 11.58 1.01 -12.88
C ARG A 323 11.40 2.52 -13.00
N GLY A 324 10.67 3.09 -12.06
CA GLY A 324 10.58 4.53 -11.92
C GLY A 324 11.38 4.97 -10.68
N PRO A 325 11.92 6.17 -10.63
CA PRO A 325 12.68 6.69 -9.50
C PRO A 325 11.87 6.75 -8.18
N TRP A 326 10.58 6.48 -8.25
CA TRP A 326 9.62 6.55 -7.15
C TRP A 326 9.46 5.24 -6.37
N PHE A 327 10.10 4.16 -6.79
CA PHE A 327 9.97 2.83 -6.18
C PHE A 327 10.96 2.55 -5.05
N THR A 328 11.75 3.53 -4.63
CA THR A 328 12.86 3.31 -3.72
C THR A 328 12.48 3.31 -2.23
N GLY A 329 11.21 3.40 -1.87
CA GLY A 329 10.86 3.38 -0.47
C GLY A 329 9.39 3.10 -0.15
N CYS A 330 9.17 2.30 0.88
CA CYS A 330 7.91 2.28 1.61
C CYS A 330 7.93 3.40 2.64
N TYR A 331 6.78 4.00 2.90
CA TYR A 331 6.58 5.00 3.94
C TYR A 331 5.58 4.46 4.94
N ASP A 332 5.79 4.76 6.21
CA ASP A 332 4.86 4.36 7.25
C ASP A 332 3.77 5.43 7.38
N ARG A 333 2.52 5.02 7.41
CA ARG A 333 1.36 5.90 7.60
C ARG A 333 0.60 5.52 8.86
N TYR A 334 0.31 6.51 9.67
CA TYR A 334 -0.38 6.37 10.94
C TYR A 334 -1.67 7.19 10.91
N GLN A 335 -2.79 6.56 11.26
CA GLN A 335 -4.04 7.25 11.52
C GLN A 335 -4.21 7.45 13.02
N LEU A 336 -4.45 8.68 13.42
CA LEU A 336 -4.56 9.08 14.80
C LEU A 336 -5.97 9.61 15.04
N ASN A 337 -6.66 9.02 16.02
CA ASN A 337 -7.90 9.57 16.54
C ASN A 337 -7.56 10.36 17.81
N LEU A 338 -7.41 11.66 17.67
CA LEU A 338 -7.04 12.53 18.78
C LEU A 338 -8.28 12.97 19.55
N THR A 339 -8.19 12.95 20.89
CA THR A 339 -9.29 13.39 21.77
C THR A 339 -9.58 14.87 21.53
N GLY A 340 -10.82 15.19 21.22
CA GLY A 340 -11.29 16.56 21.00
C GLY A 340 -11.07 17.07 19.57
N ILE A 341 -10.62 16.21 18.65
CA ILE A 341 -10.53 16.48 17.22
C ILE A 341 -11.55 15.60 16.50
N ASP A 342 -12.44 16.22 15.74
CA ASP A 342 -13.39 15.48 14.89
C ASP A 342 -12.69 14.97 13.63
N GLY A 343 -12.60 13.64 13.54
CA GLY A 343 -11.96 12.95 12.42
C GLY A 343 -10.52 12.51 12.69
N ALA A 344 -9.98 11.73 11.78
CA ALA A 344 -8.64 11.17 11.90
C ALA A 344 -7.57 12.11 11.35
N VAL A 345 -6.49 12.28 12.08
CA VAL A 345 -5.25 12.86 11.58
C VAL A 345 -4.38 11.75 11.01
N THR A 346 -3.88 11.95 9.81
CA THR A 346 -2.96 10.99 9.18
C THR A 346 -1.55 11.55 9.19
N VAL A 347 -0.59 10.79 9.71
CA VAL A 347 0.84 11.11 9.68
C VAL A 347 1.56 10.07 8.84
N THR A 348 2.12 10.50 7.72
CA THR A 348 2.95 9.68 6.86
C THR A 348 4.40 10.05 7.08
N VAL A 349 5.21 9.09 7.52
CA VAL A 349 6.62 9.34 7.84
C VAL A 349 7.54 8.60 6.86
N PRO A 350 8.65 9.22 6.46
CA PRO A 350 9.65 8.57 5.62
C PRO A 350 10.44 7.52 6.42
N VAL A 351 10.95 6.51 5.72
CA VAL A 351 11.84 5.49 6.31
C VAL A 351 13.08 6.12 6.92
N THR A 352 13.60 7.16 6.29
CA THR A 352 14.76 7.93 6.75
C THR A 352 14.37 9.39 6.82
N PRO A 353 14.01 9.91 7.99
CA PRO A 353 13.70 11.33 8.16
C PRO A 353 14.91 12.20 7.86
N ALA A 354 14.69 13.34 7.21
CA ALA A 354 15.73 14.36 7.07
C ALA A 354 16.09 14.99 8.41
N PRO A 355 17.30 15.56 8.57
CA PRO A 355 17.70 16.26 9.79
C PRO A 355 16.68 17.33 10.17
N GLY A 356 16.38 17.46 11.46
CA GLY A 356 15.36 18.40 11.95
C GLY A 356 13.91 17.98 11.71
N LYS A 357 13.68 16.79 11.16
CA LYS A 357 12.35 16.22 10.89
C LYS A 357 11.40 17.24 10.24
N PRO A 358 11.71 17.73 9.02
CA PRO A 358 10.83 18.64 8.33
C PRO A 358 9.50 17.94 7.98
N TRP A 359 8.41 18.70 7.94
CA TRP A 359 7.11 18.16 7.66
C TRP A 359 6.19 19.14 6.93
N VAL A 360 5.23 18.58 6.26
CA VAL A 360 4.19 19.29 5.53
C VAL A 360 2.89 19.15 6.29
N LEU A 361 2.24 20.26 6.55
CA LEU A 361 0.85 20.31 6.98
C LEU A 361 -0.02 20.44 5.73
N ARG A 362 -0.52 19.29 5.27
CA ARG A 362 -1.41 19.26 4.11
C ARG A 362 -2.84 19.42 4.56
N VAL A 363 -3.42 20.56 4.21
CA VAL A 363 -4.83 20.87 4.49
C VAL A 363 -5.68 20.27 3.38
N GLY A 364 -6.72 19.53 3.74
CA GLY A 364 -7.67 18.97 2.79
C GLY A 364 -7.38 17.55 2.36
N PHE A 365 -7.88 17.18 1.18
CA PHE A 365 -7.95 15.80 0.71
C PHE A 365 -6.57 15.19 0.47
N SER A 366 -6.32 14.02 1.07
CA SER A 366 -5.12 13.22 0.80
C SER A 366 -5.39 12.26 -0.35
N GLY A 367 -4.49 12.20 -1.33
CA GLY A 367 -4.46 11.13 -2.31
C GLY A 367 -4.73 11.50 -3.76
N ALA A 368 -5.36 12.63 -4.05
CA ALA A 368 -5.36 13.18 -5.40
C ALA A 368 -4.05 13.95 -5.61
N ASP A 369 -3.42 13.75 -6.77
CA ASP A 369 -2.23 14.50 -7.19
C ASP A 369 -1.06 14.55 -6.19
N ALA A 370 -0.80 13.42 -5.52
CA ALA A 370 0.20 13.31 -4.45
C ALA A 370 1.67 13.31 -4.92
N TYR A 371 1.97 13.80 -6.11
CA TYR A 371 3.33 13.76 -6.66
C TYR A 371 4.33 14.57 -5.85
N VAL A 372 3.92 15.73 -5.35
CA VAL A 372 4.76 16.59 -4.53
C VAL A 372 5.01 15.93 -3.19
N ASP A 373 3.97 15.42 -2.53
CA ASP A 373 4.06 14.71 -1.25
C ASP A 373 5.02 13.52 -1.32
N LEU A 374 4.89 12.69 -2.36
CA LEU A 374 5.76 11.53 -2.54
C LEU A 374 7.22 11.93 -2.77
N ALA A 375 7.46 13.00 -3.51
CA ALA A 375 8.80 13.52 -3.71
C ALA A 375 9.40 14.07 -2.40
N LEU A 376 8.61 14.73 -1.57
CA LEU A 376 9.03 15.24 -0.26
C LEU A 376 9.27 14.09 0.74
N LEU A 377 8.41 13.06 0.75
CA LEU A 377 8.64 11.83 1.53
C LEU A 377 9.96 11.16 1.14
N ALA A 378 10.27 11.07 -0.16
CA ALA A 378 11.53 10.54 -0.65
C ALA A 378 12.75 11.35 -0.19
N LYS A 379 12.56 12.63 0.11
CA LYS A 379 13.58 13.53 0.68
C LYS A 379 13.64 13.55 2.20
N GLY A 380 12.78 12.79 2.86
CA GLY A 380 12.78 12.67 4.31
C GLY A 380 11.82 13.62 5.05
N TYR A 381 10.89 14.28 4.35
CA TYR A 381 9.81 15.03 4.96
C TYR A 381 8.70 14.10 5.43
N ALA A 382 8.05 14.41 6.53
CA ALA A 382 6.79 13.79 6.90
C ALA A 382 5.61 14.58 6.30
N ILE A 383 4.52 13.90 5.95
CA ILE A 383 3.29 14.50 5.46
C ILE A 383 2.20 14.29 6.49
N VAL A 384 1.58 15.35 6.94
CA VAL A 384 0.50 15.34 7.93
C VAL A 384 -0.76 15.89 7.31
N THR A 385 -1.79 15.04 7.21
CA THR A 385 -3.11 15.44 6.74
C THR A 385 -4.10 15.37 7.90
N GLY A 386 -4.82 16.43 8.09
CA GLY A 386 -5.85 16.50 9.12
C GLY A 386 -7.18 15.96 8.68
N PRO A 387 -8.15 15.95 9.60
CA PRO A 387 -9.50 15.57 9.29
C PRO A 387 -10.03 16.53 8.21
N SER A 388 -10.27 15.99 7.03
CA SER A 388 -10.97 16.72 5.98
C SER A 388 -12.44 16.39 6.08
N SER A 389 -13.27 17.32 6.53
CA SER A 389 -14.68 17.24 6.24
C SER A 389 -14.95 18.13 5.03
N TYR A 390 -15.27 17.50 3.93
CA TYR A 390 -15.68 18.19 2.70
C TYR A 390 -16.93 19.08 2.91
N ASN A 391 -17.63 18.88 4.02
CA ASN A 391 -18.91 19.49 4.35
C ASN A 391 -18.96 20.28 5.66
N SER A 392 -17.86 20.44 6.38
CA SER A 392 -17.89 21.25 7.59
C SER A 392 -17.11 22.55 7.39
N ASP A 393 -17.79 23.64 7.63
CA ASP A 393 -17.29 25.02 7.63
C ASP A 393 -16.15 25.29 8.64
N SER A 394 -15.61 24.26 9.26
CA SER A 394 -14.66 24.43 10.32
C SER A 394 -13.76 23.21 10.56
N LEU A 395 -12.70 23.10 9.78
CA LEU A 395 -11.47 22.69 10.47
C LEU A 395 -11.16 23.85 11.42
N SER A 396 -11.43 23.65 12.70
CA SER A 396 -11.15 24.72 13.64
C SER A 396 -9.64 24.93 13.62
N LEU A 397 -9.18 26.16 13.54
CA LEU A 397 -7.75 26.49 13.64
C LEU A 397 -7.14 25.88 14.92
N LYS A 398 -7.96 25.63 15.94
CA LYS A 398 -7.60 24.95 17.18
C LYS A 398 -7.16 23.49 17.01
N ASP A 399 -7.80 22.75 16.09
CA ASP A 399 -7.41 21.35 15.84
C ASP A 399 -6.03 21.29 15.20
N TRP A 400 -5.76 22.23 14.30
CA TRP A 400 -4.44 22.36 13.70
C TRP A 400 -3.38 22.81 14.72
N ASP A 401 -3.72 23.68 15.67
CA ASP A 401 -2.82 24.07 16.77
C ASP A 401 -2.50 22.87 17.67
N ALA A 402 -3.48 21.98 17.94
CA ALA A 402 -3.27 20.77 18.71
C ALA A 402 -2.33 19.79 17.98
N VAL A 403 -2.57 19.55 16.68
CA VAL A 403 -1.69 18.71 15.84
C VAL A 403 -0.28 19.27 15.77
N TYR A 404 -0.13 20.57 15.53
CA TYR A 404 1.15 21.26 15.52
C TYR A 404 1.88 21.08 16.85
N GLY A 405 1.21 21.36 17.98
CA GLY A 405 1.79 21.25 19.31
C GLY A 405 2.30 19.84 19.61
N MET A 406 1.53 18.82 19.26
CA MET A 406 1.91 17.43 19.44
C MET A 406 3.16 17.06 18.62
N LEU A 407 3.20 17.41 17.33
CA LEU A 407 4.34 17.10 16.46
C LEU A 407 5.61 17.83 16.89
N VAL A 408 5.52 19.09 17.27
CA VAL A 408 6.67 19.85 17.78
C VAL A 408 7.18 19.27 19.10
N GLN A 409 6.29 18.83 19.98
CA GLN A 409 6.66 18.13 21.22
C GLN A 409 7.40 16.82 20.92
N ASP A 410 7.06 16.13 19.84
CA ASP A 410 7.73 14.89 19.38
C ASP A 410 9.01 15.18 18.55
N GLY A 411 9.46 16.44 18.53
CA GLY A 411 10.72 16.84 17.94
C GLY A 411 10.69 17.07 16.44
N PHE A 412 9.51 17.25 15.84
CA PHE A 412 9.39 17.74 14.46
C PHE A 412 9.73 19.22 14.38
N SER A 413 10.07 19.68 13.17
CA SER A 413 10.37 21.09 12.92
C SER A 413 9.24 21.99 13.46
N SER A 414 9.61 23.09 14.13
CA SER A 414 8.65 24.10 14.57
C SER A 414 8.10 24.96 13.41
N LYS A 415 8.60 24.74 12.18
CA LYS A 415 8.17 25.45 10.99
C LYS A 415 7.75 24.46 9.89
N PRO A 416 6.48 24.00 9.87
CA PRO A 416 5.97 23.19 8.79
C PRO A 416 5.86 23.96 7.46
N VAL A 417 5.88 23.22 6.38
CA VAL A 417 5.37 23.67 5.08
C VAL A 417 3.86 23.57 5.12
N LEU A 418 3.15 24.59 4.66
CA LEU A 418 1.70 24.51 4.49
C LEU A 418 1.35 24.21 3.05
N GLU A 419 0.53 23.20 2.84
CA GLU A 419 0.09 22.76 1.53
C GLU A 419 -1.45 22.69 1.44
N GLY A 420 -2.00 23.06 0.29
CA GLY A 420 -3.43 22.94 0.05
C GLY A 420 -3.81 23.17 -1.42
N SER A 421 -4.89 22.53 -1.86
CA SER A 421 -5.43 22.69 -3.20
C SER A 421 -6.85 23.26 -3.16
N GLY A 422 -7.22 24.11 -4.11
CA GLY A 422 -8.55 24.70 -4.19
C GLY A 422 -8.97 25.44 -2.90
N GLY A 423 -10.08 25.00 -2.31
CA GLY A 423 -10.59 25.54 -1.03
C GLY A 423 -9.67 25.29 0.16
N ALA A 424 -8.96 24.15 0.17
CA ALA A 424 -7.98 23.83 1.19
C ALA A 424 -6.78 24.81 1.17
N GLY A 425 -6.43 25.35 0.00
CA GLY A 425 -5.44 26.43 -0.09
C GLY A 425 -5.85 27.66 0.72
N GLY A 426 -7.11 28.05 0.69
CA GLY A 426 -7.64 29.15 1.53
C GLY A 426 -7.55 28.86 3.03
N GLN A 427 -7.76 27.60 3.44
CA GLN A 427 -7.63 27.16 4.84
C GLN A 427 -6.16 27.15 5.30
N ALA A 428 -5.24 26.68 4.45
CA ALA A 428 -3.80 26.75 4.71
C ALA A 428 -3.35 28.18 5.00
N TYR A 429 -3.80 29.14 4.19
CA TYR A 429 -3.58 30.55 4.43
C TYR A 429 -4.19 31.03 5.76
N GLY A 430 -5.37 30.53 6.11
CA GLY A 430 -6.04 30.90 7.36
C GLY A 430 -5.19 30.58 8.59
N TRP A 431 -4.65 29.38 8.65
CA TRP A 431 -3.76 28.97 9.74
C TRP A 431 -2.44 29.73 9.72
N ALA A 432 -1.86 29.93 8.53
CA ALA A 432 -0.63 30.69 8.36
C ALA A 432 -0.76 32.14 8.83
N ILE A 433 -1.86 32.82 8.48
CA ILE A 433 -2.12 34.21 8.91
C ILE A 433 -2.24 34.33 10.43
N ALA A 434 -2.85 33.34 11.07
CA ALA A 434 -2.97 33.27 12.53
C ALA A 434 -1.65 32.92 13.22
N ASN A 435 -0.74 32.20 12.54
CA ASN A 435 0.50 31.68 13.08
C ASN A 435 1.73 31.95 12.19
N PRO A 436 1.98 33.18 11.72
CA PRO A 436 2.96 33.44 10.67
C PRO A 436 4.39 33.05 11.04
N GLU A 437 4.77 33.11 12.33
CA GLU A 437 6.10 32.76 12.81
C GLU A 437 6.35 31.24 12.84
N LYS A 438 5.28 30.44 12.77
CA LYS A 438 5.33 28.98 12.77
C LYS A 438 5.39 28.36 11.36
N VAL A 439 5.53 29.14 10.30
CA VAL A 439 5.44 28.66 8.92
C VAL A 439 6.80 28.77 8.23
N ALA A 440 7.23 27.67 7.58
CA ALA A 440 8.41 27.69 6.73
C ALA A 440 8.10 28.33 5.36
N CYS A 441 7.05 27.87 4.71
CA CYS A 441 6.54 28.42 3.45
C CYS A 441 5.09 27.97 3.21
N ILE A 442 4.43 28.59 2.26
CA ILE A 442 3.10 28.18 1.77
C ILE A 442 3.25 27.71 0.32
N TYR A 443 2.79 26.51 0.04
CA TYR A 443 2.61 25.98 -1.30
C TYR A 443 1.13 25.65 -1.52
N VAL A 444 0.52 26.23 -2.55
CA VAL A 444 -0.88 25.98 -2.86
C VAL A 444 -1.13 25.82 -4.35
N GLU A 445 -2.08 24.95 -4.67
CA GLU A 445 -2.50 24.63 -6.03
C GLU A 445 -3.89 25.17 -6.31
N ASN A 446 -4.04 25.94 -7.38
CA ASN A 446 -5.33 26.50 -7.80
C ASN A 446 -6.18 27.04 -6.63
N PRO A 447 -5.63 27.89 -5.72
CA PRO A 447 -6.27 28.18 -4.43
C PRO A 447 -7.50 29.09 -4.58
N PHE A 448 -8.52 28.82 -3.75
CA PHE A 448 -9.69 29.69 -3.58
C PHE A 448 -9.47 30.60 -2.37
N LEU A 449 -9.10 31.86 -2.63
CA LEU A 449 -8.73 32.82 -1.59
C LEU A 449 -9.83 33.81 -1.22
N ARG A 450 -10.92 33.84 -1.99
CA ARG A 450 -12.06 34.75 -1.77
C ARG A 450 -13.30 34.11 -1.19
N ASN A 451 -13.34 32.80 -1.12
CA ASN A 451 -14.57 32.13 -0.72
C ASN A 451 -14.80 32.17 0.80
N THR A 452 -15.99 31.77 1.21
CA THR A 452 -16.45 31.73 2.59
C THR A 452 -15.78 30.65 3.43
N PHE A 453 -15.02 29.73 2.81
CA PHE A 453 -14.33 28.62 3.50
C PHE A 453 -13.08 29.06 4.30
N SER A 454 -12.64 30.30 4.14
CA SER A 454 -11.60 30.87 5.00
C SER A 454 -12.07 32.15 5.65
N PRO A 455 -12.47 32.11 6.93
CA PRO A 455 -12.83 33.33 7.68
C PRO A 455 -11.68 34.33 7.76
N ALA A 456 -10.46 33.91 7.53
CA ALA A 456 -9.27 34.77 7.51
C ALA A 456 -9.19 35.71 6.31
N LYS A 457 -10.05 35.56 5.28
CA LYS A 457 -10.03 36.36 4.05
C LYS A 457 -8.61 36.61 3.51
N PRO A 458 -7.92 35.55 3.03
CA PRO A 458 -6.49 35.63 2.74
C PRO A 458 -6.04 36.80 1.91
N LEU A 459 -6.81 37.19 0.85
CA LEU A 459 -6.46 38.30 -0.01
C LEU A 459 -6.41 39.66 0.71
N ASP A 460 -7.15 39.81 1.79
CA ASP A 460 -7.23 41.08 2.53
C ASP A 460 -6.26 41.11 3.72
N ASN A 461 -5.69 39.96 4.12
CA ASN A 461 -4.90 39.81 5.33
C ASN A 461 -3.48 39.23 5.10
N LEU A 462 -2.81 39.58 4.01
CA LEU A 462 -1.46 39.11 3.70
C LEU A 462 -0.35 39.75 4.55
N ALA A 463 -0.62 40.88 5.20
CA ALA A 463 0.36 41.66 5.91
C ALA A 463 1.09 40.90 7.06
N PRO A 464 0.45 40.05 7.88
CA PRO A 464 1.15 39.23 8.86
C PRO A 464 2.21 38.33 8.24
N LEU A 465 1.88 37.66 7.13
CA LEU A 465 2.79 36.78 6.39
C LEU A 465 4.00 37.56 5.82
N ALA A 466 3.76 38.75 5.27
CA ALA A 466 4.81 39.60 4.71
C ALA A 466 5.78 40.07 5.80
N ARG A 467 5.26 40.48 6.98
CA ARG A 467 6.12 40.84 8.14
C ARG A 467 6.96 39.71 8.67
N ALA A 468 6.44 38.48 8.62
CA ALA A 468 7.16 37.28 9.02
C ALA A 468 8.05 36.71 7.89
N HIS A 469 8.08 37.37 6.73
CA HIS A 469 8.83 36.96 5.55
C HIS A 469 8.54 35.54 5.06
N VAL A 470 7.29 35.07 5.17
CA VAL A 470 6.89 33.74 4.75
C VAL A 470 6.96 33.61 3.23
N PRO A 471 7.79 32.74 2.63
CA PRO A 471 7.81 32.53 1.19
C PRO A 471 6.52 31.86 0.72
N ILE A 472 6.00 32.28 -0.43
CA ILE A 472 4.77 31.73 -0.99
C ILE A 472 4.98 31.25 -2.43
N LEU A 473 4.48 30.06 -2.74
CA LEU A 473 4.40 29.51 -4.09
C LEU A 473 2.97 29.17 -4.43
N HIS A 474 2.45 29.73 -5.49
CA HIS A 474 1.24 29.24 -6.14
C HIS A 474 1.59 28.47 -7.41
N LEU A 475 0.92 27.35 -7.60
CA LEU A 475 0.89 26.62 -8.85
C LEU A 475 -0.54 26.67 -9.37
N CYS A 476 -0.74 27.12 -10.61
CA CYS A 476 -2.08 27.39 -11.12
C CYS A 476 -2.17 27.03 -12.61
N GLY A 477 -3.26 26.38 -13.02
CA GLY A 477 -3.51 26.12 -14.44
C GLY A 477 -3.75 27.42 -15.21
N SER A 478 -3.31 27.48 -16.48
CA SER A 478 -3.55 28.66 -17.32
C SER A 478 -5.04 28.87 -17.68
N LEU A 479 -5.82 27.79 -17.62
CA LEU A 479 -7.26 27.78 -17.83
C LEU A 479 -8.07 27.88 -16.52
N GLU A 480 -7.40 27.98 -15.37
CA GLU A 480 -8.04 28.08 -14.07
C GLU A 480 -8.67 29.48 -13.90
N PRO A 481 -10.00 29.57 -13.66
CA PRO A 481 -10.66 30.87 -13.52
C PRO A 481 -10.08 31.76 -12.42
N THR A 482 -9.56 31.17 -11.34
CA THR A 482 -9.02 31.92 -10.20
C THR A 482 -7.61 32.46 -10.43
N LEU A 483 -6.95 32.13 -11.54
CA LEU A 483 -5.59 32.59 -11.83
C LEU A 483 -5.53 34.14 -11.88
N ALA A 484 -6.41 34.77 -12.63
CA ALA A 484 -6.38 36.21 -12.82
C ALA A 484 -6.87 37.01 -11.61
N ASP A 485 -7.98 36.59 -11.01
CA ASP A 485 -8.71 37.39 -10.01
C ASP A 485 -8.32 37.05 -8.56
N GLN A 486 -7.64 35.94 -8.31
CA GLN A 486 -7.16 35.54 -6.98
C GLN A 486 -5.65 35.36 -6.92
N THR A 487 -5.08 34.45 -7.69
CA THR A 487 -3.64 34.16 -7.64
C THR A 487 -2.79 35.37 -8.02
N ARG A 488 -3.09 36.06 -9.15
CA ARG A 488 -2.34 37.23 -9.57
C ARG A 488 -2.60 38.46 -8.68
N VAL A 489 -3.77 38.52 -8.08
CA VAL A 489 -4.09 39.58 -7.09
C VAL A 489 -3.28 39.34 -5.79
N ALA A 490 -3.21 38.09 -5.31
CA ALA A 490 -2.40 37.77 -4.16
C ALA A 490 -0.92 38.09 -4.41
N GLU A 491 -0.37 37.67 -5.55
CA GLU A 491 1.02 37.94 -5.95
C GLU A 491 1.32 39.43 -5.89
N LYS A 492 0.51 40.26 -6.58
CA LYS A 492 0.70 41.72 -6.61
C LYS A 492 0.64 42.33 -5.22
N ARG A 493 -0.38 41.98 -4.43
CA ARG A 493 -0.55 42.52 -3.07
C ARG A 493 0.57 42.12 -2.14
N TYR A 494 0.99 40.84 -2.21
CA TYR A 494 2.05 40.34 -1.35
C TYR A 494 3.41 40.97 -1.65
N GLN A 495 3.73 41.16 -2.92
CA GLN A 495 4.92 41.90 -3.36
C GLN A 495 4.91 43.36 -2.93
N GLN A 496 3.74 44.02 -2.99
CA GLN A 496 3.58 45.39 -2.49
C GLN A 496 3.80 45.52 -0.99
N LEU A 497 3.57 44.46 -0.24
CA LEU A 497 3.85 44.39 1.21
C LEU A 497 5.31 44.01 1.51
N GLY A 498 6.16 43.82 0.49
CA GLY A 498 7.53 43.39 0.63
C GLY A 498 7.71 41.88 0.79
N GLY A 499 6.66 41.10 0.61
CA GLY A 499 6.69 39.65 0.68
C GLY A 499 7.24 38.99 -0.58
N SER A 500 7.78 37.76 -0.45
CA SER A 500 8.29 36.94 -1.56
C SER A 500 7.23 35.94 -2.01
N MET A 501 6.71 36.11 -3.21
CA MET A 501 5.74 35.18 -3.82
C MET A 501 6.11 34.87 -5.26
N LYS A 502 6.04 33.57 -5.59
CA LYS A 502 6.24 33.03 -6.93
C LYS A 502 4.95 32.37 -7.42
N VAL A 503 4.67 32.52 -8.69
CA VAL A 503 3.55 31.84 -9.37
C VAL A 503 4.10 31.02 -10.52
N ILE A 504 3.77 29.73 -10.54
CA ILE A 504 4.02 28.81 -11.65
C ILE A 504 2.69 28.60 -12.36
N VAL A 505 2.66 28.82 -13.67
CA VAL A 505 1.48 28.56 -14.49
C VAL A 505 1.68 27.29 -15.28
N LEU A 506 0.74 26.36 -15.19
CA LEU A 506 0.71 25.11 -15.94
C LEU A 506 -0.11 25.34 -17.21
N GLU A 507 0.56 25.42 -18.34
CA GLU A 507 -0.08 25.72 -19.61
C GLU A 507 -1.05 24.61 -20.06
N GLY A 508 -2.23 25.02 -20.50
CA GLY A 508 -3.29 24.15 -20.98
C GLY A 508 -4.04 23.36 -19.88
N LYS A 509 -3.71 23.59 -18.59
CA LYS A 509 -4.41 22.96 -17.46
C LYS A 509 -5.47 23.90 -16.86
N GLY A 510 -6.52 23.29 -16.30
CA GLY A 510 -7.53 23.92 -15.47
C GLY A 510 -7.22 23.74 -13.99
N HIS A 511 -8.12 23.06 -13.29
CA HIS A 511 -8.02 22.84 -11.84
C HIS A 511 -7.09 21.67 -11.43
N GLU A 512 -6.43 21.03 -12.39
CA GLU A 512 -5.54 19.90 -12.12
C GLU A 512 -4.24 20.36 -11.45
N GLY A 513 -3.71 19.50 -10.58
CA GLY A 513 -2.40 19.67 -9.97
C GLY A 513 -1.23 19.36 -10.92
N PRO A 514 0.01 19.41 -10.44
CA PRO A 514 1.19 19.13 -11.25
C PRO A 514 1.30 17.63 -11.56
N GLY A 515 1.66 17.32 -12.80
CA GLY A 515 2.11 15.96 -13.15
C GLY A 515 3.52 15.68 -12.63
N ALA A 516 3.93 14.41 -12.67
CA ALA A 516 5.24 13.96 -12.17
C ALA A 516 6.44 14.73 -12.77
N GLY A 517 6.34 15.19 -14.03
CA GLY A 517 7.39 15.98 -14.69
C GLY A 517 7.44 17.45 -14.25
N GLU A 518 6.43 17.94 -13.54
CA GLU A 518 6.23 19.36 -13.22
C GLU A 518 6.56 19.72 -11.77
N ILE A 519 6.80 18.70 -10.91
CA ILE A 519 6.99 18.89 -9.47
C ILE A 519 8.34 19.47 -9.06
N LYS A 520 9.38 19.33 -9.90
CA LYS A 520 10.75 19.73 -9.56
C LYS A 520 10.86 21.18 -9.06
N PRO A 521 10.23 22.18 -9.72
CA PRO A 521 10.30 23.56 -9.24
C PRO A 521 9.62 23.79 -7.90
N VAL A 522 8.56 23.00 -7.60
CA VAL A 522 7.82 23.04 -6.32
C VAL A 522 8.71 22.48 -5.20
N VAL A 523 9.24 21.28 -5.40
CA VAL A 523 10.13 20.61 -4.44
C VAL A 523 11.36 21.49 -4.15
N SER A 524 11.99 22.06 -5.20
CA SER A 524 13.12 22.98 -5.01
C SER A 524 12.77 24.24 -4.22
N PHE A 525 11.56 24.77 -4.39
CA PHE A 525 11.10 25.91 -3.60
C PHE A 525 10.93 25.55 -2.12
N ILE A 526 10.36 24.39 -1.86
CA ILE A 526 10.15 23.89 -0.49
C ILE A 526 11.48 23.62 0.20
N ASP A 527 12.41 22.92 -0.46
CA ASP A 527 13.77 22.67 0.08
C ASP A 527 14.50 23.99 0.43
N ALA A 528 14.49 24.95 -0.49
CA ALA A 528 15.12 26.25 -0.25
C ALA A 528 14.48 27.01 0.93
N SER A 529 13.17 26.83 1.16
CA SER A 529 12.44 27.50 2.24
C SER A 529 12.62 26.83 3.60
N THR A 530 12.96 25.55 3.64
CA THR A 530 13.18 24.76 4.85
C THR A 530 14.64 24.57 5.20
N GLY A 531 15.55 24.93 4.30
CA GLY A 531 17.00 24.80 4.49
C GLY A 531 17.54 23.39 4.22
N HIS A 532 16.87 22.62 3.38
CA HIS A 532 17.25 21.25 3.00
C HIS A 532 17.72 21.13 1.56
#